data_81f12a84c1ca489f5cb9abaa021233b2
#
_entry.id   81f12a84c1ca489f5cb9abaa021233b2
#
_cell.length_a   1.000
_cell.length_b   1.000
_cell.length_c   1.000
_cell.angle_alpha   90.00
_cell.angle_beta   90.00
_cell.angle_gamma   90.00
#
_symmetry.space_group_name_H-M   'P 1'
#
loop_
_entity.id
_entity.type
_entity.pdbx_description
1 polymer ?
#
loop_
_entity_poly.entity_id
_entity_poly.type
_entity_poly.pdbx_seq_one_letter_code
_entity_poly.pdbx_strand_id
1 'polypeptide(L)'
;MKKLTIYTDGASRGNPGLAACAWIILDGLEVLEAESAGAGENTNNFAEYTALINALRSAKKYCTAEETELDVYSDSELMIRQVTGQYAVRSPSLKPLYSEVMRLSKDYAAVSYTHVPRENPYVSSCDWMCNQALDMLRKREDERRCVPKPVCTPVGIVHSPYKEKGSAPRQGRITNDISELEIYPEFSKALSGLSEGDDIFVLCWFDKSDRITLLTKPRGDSNESPRGVFSTRSPARPNPISLTLVKLLEINGNRLSVRGLEMYDGTPVLDIKPYYADIDSPNV
;
A
#
# COMPACT_ATOMS: atom_id res chain seq x y z
N MET A 1 49.53 -4.14 6.59
CA MET A 1 48.12 -3.68 6.82
C MET A 1 47.37 -3.88 5.54
N LYS A 2 46.20 -4.45 5.60
CA LYS A 2 45.32 -4.57 4.43
C LYS A 2 44.69 -3.22 4.11
N LYS A 3 44.44 -2.94 2.83
CA LYS A 3 43.84 -1.70 2.39
C LYS A 3 42.66 -2.02 1.45
N LEU A 4 41.44 -1.57 1.80
CA LEU A 4 40.31 -1.70 0.95
C LEU A 4 39.84 -0.34 0.45
N THR A 5 39.32 -0.32 -0.78
CA THR A 5 38.75 0.87 -1.41
C THR A 5 37.22 0.71 -1.47
N ILE A 6 36.51 1.76 -1.09
CA ILE A 6 35.02 1.77 -1.04
C ILE A 6 34.52 2.96 -1.86
N TYR A 7 33.56 2.71 -2.71
CA TYR A 7 32.76 3.73 -3.39
C TYR A 7 31.29 3.63 -2.94
N THR A 8 30.69 4.78 -2.70
CA THR A 8 29.27 4.83 -2.24
C THR A 8 28.50 5.92 -2.95
N ASP A 9 27.21 5.66 -3.16
CA ASP A 9 26.24 6.63 -3.63
C ASP A 9 24.87 6.36 -3.04
N GLY A 10 24.01 7.39 -2.97
CA GLY A 10 22.63 7.32 -2.54
C GLY A 10 21.73 8.15 -3.42
N ALA A 11 20.57 7.63 -3.77
CA ALA A 11 19.60 8.32 -4.62
C ALA A 11 18.21 8.30 -4.02
N SER A 12 17.42 9.36 -4.29
CA SER A 12 15.98 9.40 -3.95
C SER A 12 15.15 9.95 -5.09
N ARG A 13 13.98 9.36 -5.33
CA ARG A 13 12.97 9.88 -6.29
C ARG A 13 11.94 10.74 -5.55
N GLY A 14 12.29 12.00 -5.37
CA GLY A 14 11.64 12.96 -4.47
C GLY A 14 12.53 13.25 -3.26
N ASN A 15 12.27 14.36 -2.55
CA ASN A 15 13.11 14.75 -1.42
C ASN A 15 12.25 15.35 -0.28
N PRO A 16 11.65 14.50 0.61
CA PRO A 16 11.78 13.04 0.67
C PRO A 16 11.03 12.27 -0.42
N GLY A 17 11.44 11.00 -0.66
CA GLY A 17 10.80 10.07 -1.58
C GLY A 17 11.41 8.67 -1.49
N LEU A 18 11.00 7.78 -2.39
CA LEU A 18 11.56 6.44 -2.47
C LEU A 18 13.06 6.53 -2.68
N ALA A 19 13.84 5.95 -1.79
CA ALA A 19 15.29 6.09 -1.73
C ALA A 19 16.00 4.73 -1.81
N ALA A 20 17.20 4.72 -2.39
CA ALA A 20 18.09 3.57 -2.46
C ALA A 20 19.54 4.00 -2.25
N CYS A 21 20.36 3.07 -1.87
CA CYS A 21 21.79 3.24 -1.62
C CYS A 21 22.60 2.13 -2.30
N ALA A 22 23.84 2.42 -2.70
CA ALA A 22 24.71 1.45 -3.31
C ALA A 22 26.15 1.63 -2.86
N TRP A 23 26.93 0.54 -2.89
CA TRP A 23 28.34 0.53 -2.54
C TRP A 23 29.11 -0.51 -3.32
N ILE A 24 30.40 -0.23 -3.55
CA ILE A 24 31.34 -1.14 -4.16
C ILE A 24 32.58 -1.20 -3.24
N ILE A 25 33.05 -2.41 -2.96
CA ILE A 25 34.23 -2.68 -2.13
C ILE A 25 35.28 -3.39 -3.00
N LEU A 26 36.52 -2.87 -3.02
CA LEU A 26 37.63 -3.43 -3.77
C LEU A 26 38.81 -3.75 -2.87
N ASP A 27 39.59 -4.78 -3.28
CA ASP A 27 40.96 -5.07 -2.82
C ASP A 27 41.85 -4.89 -4.03
N GLY A 28 42.59 -3.76 -4.06
CA GLY A 28 43.30 -3.33 -5.25
C GLY A 28 42.39 -3.09 -6.45
N LEU A 29 42.47 -3.93 -7.47
CA LEU A 29 41.59 -3.89 -8.66
C LEU A 29 40.46 -4.94 -8.62
N GLU A 30 40.47 -5.83 -7.66
CA GLU A 30 39.47 -6.87 -7.50
C GLU A 30 38.20 -6.32 -6.80
N VAL A 31 37.05 -6.47 -7.43
CA VAL A 31 35.76 -6.13 -6.82
C VAL A 31 35.33 -7.27 -5.90
N LEU A 32 35.34 -7.03 -4.59
CA LEU A 32 34.91 -7.99 -3.59
C LEU A 32 33.39 -8.00 -3.39
N GLU A 33 32.76 -6.82 -3.46
CA GLU A 33 31.32 -6.65 -3.32
C GLU A 33 30.85 -5.45 -4.14
N ALA A 34 29.70 -5.59 -4.78
CA ALA A 34 28.96 -4.51 -5.42
C ALA A 34 27.45 -4.73 -5.13
N GLU A 35 26.89 -3.94 -4.25
CA GLU A 35 25.54 -4.15 -3.71
C GLU A 35 24.72 -2.86 -3.71
N SER A 36 23.40 -3.03 -3.76
CA SER A 36 22.45 -1.94 -3.57
C SER A 36 21.28 -2.37 -2.68
N ALA A 37 20.71 -1.42 -1.97
CA ALA A 37 19.59 -1.67 -1.05
C ALA A 37 18.59 -0.51 -1.05
N GLY A 38 17.32 -0.81 -0.76
CA GLY A 38 16.32 0.21 -0.51
C GLY A 38 16.59 0.94 0.82
N ALA A 39 16.40 2.25 0.82
CA ALA A 39 16.53 3.11 2.00
C ALA A 39 15.18 3.69 2.49
N GLY A 40 14.05 3.10 2.04
CA GLY A 40 12.70 3.54 2.39
C GLY A 40 12.31 4.88 1.76
N GLU A 41 11.33 5.57 2.33
CA GLU A 41 10.98 6.95 1.94
C GLU A 41 11.87 7.92 2.72
N ASN A 42 12.88 8.47 2.07
CA ASN A 42 13.89 9.31 2.70
C ASN A 42 14.44 10.37 1.73
N THR A 43 15.31 11.24 2.26
CA THR A 43 16.03 12.24 1.47
C THR A 43 17.26 11.61 0.80
N ASN A 44 17.78 12.28 -0.24
CA ASN A 44 19.04 11.89 -0.89
C ASN A 44 20.19 11.75 0.12
N ASN A 45 20.40 12.76 0.97
CA ASN A 45 21.45 12.75 1.99
C ASN A 45 21.32 11.57 2.96
N PHE A 46 20.08 11.16 3.31
CA PHE A 46 19.85 9.98 4.13
C PHE A 46 20.30 8.70 3.42
N ALA A 47 20.02 8.57 2.12
CA ALA A 47 20.43 7.43 1.31
C ALA A 47 21.97 7.34 1.20
N GLU A 48 22.64 8.47 1.00
CA GLU A 48 24.11 8.56 0.95
C GLU A 48 24.76 8.08 2.26
N TYR A 49 24.28 8.57 3.41
CA TYR A 49 24.73 8.07 4.71
C TYR A 49 24.44 6.58 4.91
N THR A 50 23.31 6.10 4.43
CA THR A 50 22.93 4.68 4.51
C THR A 50 23.87 3.82 3.66
N ALA A 51 24.25 4.29 2.47
CA ALA A 51 25.26 3.64 1.62
C ALA A 51 26.58 3.46 2.37
N LEU A 52 27.08 4.55 2.96
CA LEU A 52 28.33 4.54 3.71
C LEU A 52 28.28 3.59 4.93
N ILE A 53 27.19 3.61 5.70
CA ILE A 53 27.01 2.69 6.85
C ILE A 53 27.04 1.23 6.39
N ASN A 54 26.30 0.92 5.31
CA ASN A 54 26.25 -0.45 4.80
C ASN A 54 27.62 -0.90 4.26
N ALA A 55 28.31 -0.04 3.54
CA ALA A 55 29.66 -0.32 3.05
C ALA A 55 30.65 -0.61 4.20
N LEU A 56 30.67 0.23 5.25
CA LEU A 56 31.51 0.02 6.42
C LEU A 56 31.18 -1.29 7.16
N ARG A 57 29.91 -1.67 7.21
CA ARG A 57 29.49 -2.96 7.79
C ARG A 57 29.92 -4.14 6.92
N SER A 58 29.71 -4.03 5.61
CA SER A 58 30.03 -5.09 4.66
C SER A 58 31.54 -5.33 4.53
N ALA A 59 32.36 -4.31 4.61
CA ALA A 59 33.80 -4.45 4.53
C ALA A 59 34.39 -5.42 5.58
N LYS A 60 33.73 -5.56 6.74
CA LYS A 60 34.14 -6.51 7.79
C LYS A 60 34.06 -7.98 7.36
N LYS A 61 33.33 -8.30 6.30
CA LYS A 61 33.27 -9.67 5.74
C LYS A 61 34.61 -10.07 5.07
N TYR A 62 35.41 -9.11 4.68
CA TYR A 62 36.59 -9.28 3.83
C TYR A 62 37.90 -9.00 4.53
N CYS A 63 37.88 -8.57 5.80
CA CYS A 63 39.07 -8.17 6.50
C CYS A 63 38.94 -8.26 8.04
N THR A 64 40.10 -8.26 8.73
CA THR A 64 40.16 -7.94 10.15
C THR A 64 40.17 -6.41 10.28
N ALA A 65 39.12 -5.83 10.81
CA ALA A 65 38.89 -4.38 10.76
C ALA A 65 40.05 -3.59 11.43
N GLU A 66 40.51 -4.01 12.61
CA GLU A 66 41.53 -3.34 13.38
C GLU A 66 42.90 -3.31 12.66
N GLU A 67 43.12 -4.18 11.65
CA GLU A 67 44.34 -4.27 10.84
C GLU A 67 44.17 -3.72 9.42
N THR A 68 43.00 -3.09 9.12
CA THR A 68 42.66 -2.66 7.77
C THR A 68 42.42 -1.17 7.70
N GLU A 69 42.99 -0.55 6.68
CA GLU A 69 42.72 0.82 6.27
C GLU A 69 41.62 0.85 5.20
N LEU A 70 40.73 1.82 5.28
CA LEU A 70 39.69 2.05 4.29
C LEU A 70 39.89 3.40 3.59
N ASP A 71 39.91 3.40 2.25
CA ASP A 71 39.75 4.59 1.44
C ASP A 71 38.30 4.67 0.92
N VAL A 72 37.53 5.63 1.38
CA VAL A 72 36.14 5.84 1.02
C VAL A 72 35.99 7.02 0.07
N TYR A 73 35.31 6.78 -1.04
CA TYR A 73 35.05 7.77 -2.08
C TYR A 73 33.53 7.93 -2.31
N SER A 74 33.08 9.18 -2.43
CA SER A 74 31.67 9.51 -2.75
C SER A 74 31.64 10.88 -3.43
N ASP A 75 30.60 11.11 -4.26
CA ASP A 75 30.31 12.41 -4.85
C ASP A 75 29.42 13.29 -3.96
N SER A 76 29.04 12.80 -2.78
CA SER A 76 28.34 13.59 -1.78
C SER A 76 29.25 14.53 -1.03
N GLU A 77 29.45 15.72 -1.57
CA GLU A 77 30.32 16.77 -0.93
C GLU A 77 29.84 17.06 0.51
N LEU A 78 28.50 17.14 0.72
CA LEU A 78 27.96 17.40 2.04
C LEU A 78 28.32 16.31 3.04
N MET A 79 28.11 15.03 2.69
CA MET A 79 28.45 13.91 3.56
C MET A 79 29.94 13.85 3.87
N ILE A 80 30.79 13.94 2.85
CA ILE A 80 32.25 13.90 3.01
C ILE A 80 32.73 15.04 3.93
N ARG A 81 32.24 16.26 3.72
CA ARG A 81 32.62 17.40 4.59
C ARG A 81 32.12 17.26 6.03
N GLN A 82 31.00 16.57 6.22
CA GLN A 82 30.49 16.30 7.55
C GLN A 82 31.31 15.23 8.28
N VAL A 83 31.60 14.09 7.64
CA VAL A 83 32.37 13.00 8.27
C VAL A 83 33.83 13.36 8.50
N THR A 84 34.39 14.28 7.71
CA THR A 84 35.71 14.84 7.93
C THR A 84 35.77 16.00 8.93
N GLY A 85 34.62 16.40 9.50
CA GLY A 85 34.50 17.44 10.51
C GLY A 85 34.60 18.88 9.99
N GLN A 86 34.59 19.06 8.65
CA GLN A 86 34.59 20.39 8.03
C GLN A 86 33.25 21.09 8.16
N TYR A 87 32.14 20.32 8.16
CA TYR A 87 30.79 20.83 8.32
C TYR A 87 30.12 20.20 9.52
N ALA A 88 29.31 21.00 10.24
CA ALA A 88 28.50 20.51 11.34
C ALA A 88 27.22 19.80 10.82
N VAL A 89 26.86 18.67 11.43
CA VAL A 89 25.60 17.97 11.16
C VAL A 89 24.47 18.63 11.93
N ARG A 90 23.65 19.45 11.25
CA ARG A 90 22.54 20.18 11.86
C ARG A 90 21.22 19.41 11.80
N SER A 91 21.00 18.63 10.75
CA SER A 91 19.76 17.88 10.52
C SER A 91 19.54 16.81 11.62
N PRO A 92 18.37 16.84 12.32
CA PRO A 92 18.05 15.81 13.33
C PRO A 92 18.02 14.40 12.74
N SER A 93 17.59 14.22 11.48
CA SER A 93 17.52 12.93 10.81
C SER A 93 18.88 12.36 10.43
N LEU A 94 19.88 13.22 10.18
CA LEU A 94 21.24 12.78 9.80
C LEU A 94 22.15 12.56 11.01
N LYS A 95 21.88 13.18 12.16
CA LYS A 95 22.71 13.02 13.37
C LYS A 95 22.91 11.56 13.79
N PRO A 96 21.87 10.71 13.86
CA PRO A 96 22.04 9.30 14.21
C PRO A 96 22.92 8.55 13.20
N LEU A 97 22.74 8.83 11.89
CA LEU A 97 23.54 8.20 10.82
C LEU A 97 25.00 8.62 10.90
N TYR A 98 25.26 9.91 11.08
CA TYR A 98 26.61 10.42 11.30
C TYR A 98 27.27 9.75 12.51
N SER A 99 26.57 9.65 13.64
CA SER A 99 27.08 9.00 14.84
C SER A 99 27.42 7.52 14.60
N GLU A 100 26.61 6.83 13.81
CA GLU A 100 26.86 5.43 13.44
C GLU A 100 28.05 5.30 12.50
N VAL A 101 28.22 6.20 11.51
CA VAL A 101 29.44 6.23 10.67
C VAL A 101 30.67 6.41 11.53
N MET A 102 30.66 7.41 12.45
CA MET A 102 31.81 7.67 13.31
C MET A 102 32.11 6.52 14.27
N ARG A 103 31.09 5.79 14.70
CA ARG A 103 31.27 4.59 15.52
C ARG A 103 31.90 3.46 14.72
N LEU A 104 31.36 3.17 13.51
CA LEU A 104 31.92 2.11 12.65
C LEU A 104 33.31 2.39 12.16
N SER A 105 33.67 3.66 11.91
CA SER A 105 35.01 4.06 11.47
C SER A 105 36.09 3.76 12.53
N LYS A 106 35.73 3.78 13.80
CA LYS A 106 36.65 3.46 14.92
C LYS A 106 37.05 1.98 14.99
N ASP A 107 36.27 1.12 14.34
CA ASP A 107 36.57 -0.31 14.30
C ASP A 107 37.74 -0.62 13.35
N TYR A 108 38.11 0.30 12.46
CA TYR A 108 39.19 0.15 11.48
C TYR A 108 40.50 0.84 11.94
N ALA A 109 41.63 0.37 11.43
CA ALA A 109 42.92 0.96 11.71
C ALA A 109 43.00 2.44 11.30
N ALA A 110 42.42 2.74 10.12
CA ALA A 110 42.21 4.10 9.62
C ALA A 110 41.08 4.12 8.59
N VAL A 111 40.37 5.24 8.49
CA VAL A 111 39.39 5.49 7.42
C VAL A 111 39.67 6.88 6.84
N SER A 112 39.93 6.94 5.54
CA SER A 112 39.99 8.19 4.79
C SER A 112 38.73 8.43 4.03
N TYR A 113 38.28 9.67 3.91
CA TYR A 113 37.08 10.07 3.19
C TYR A 113 37.44 11.11 2.14
N THR A 114 37.14 10.82 0.87
CA THR A 114 37.49 11.68 -0.24
C THR A 114 36.25 11.95 -1.12
N HIS A 115 36.02 13.23 -1.38
CA HIS A 115 35.01 13.64 -2.38
C HIS A 115 35.63 13.46 -3.77
N VAL A 116 34.86 12.83 -4.67
CA VAL A 116 35.22 12.64 -6.08
C VAL A 116 34.11 13.12 -6.98
N PRO A 117 34.41 13.50 -8.23
CA PRO A 117 33.38 13.87 -9.18
C PRO A 117 32.43 12.71 -9.48
N ARG A 118 31.19 13.01 -9.85
CA ARG A 118 30.15 12.03 -10.22
C ARG A 118 30.55 11.17 -11.42
N GLU A 119 31.43 11.70 -12.28
CA GLU A 119 31.96 11.00 -13.46
C GLU A 119 32.98 9.91 -13.09
N ASN A 120 33.37 9.78 -11.82
CA ASN A 120 34.22 8.66 -11.39
C ASN A 120 33.52 7.32 -11.75
N PRO A 121 34.21 6.40 -12.45
CA PRO A 121 33.56 5.19 -12.99
C PRO A 121 32.83 4.33 -11.93
N TYR A 122 33.41 4.23 -10.72
CA TYR A 122 32.83 3.43 -9.66
C TYR A 122 31.63 4.15 -8.98
N VAL A 123 31.70 5.47 -8.82
CA VAL A 123 30.58 6.27 -8.31
C VAL A 123 29.42 6.25 -9.34
N SER A 124 29.73 6.41 -10.62
CA SER A 124 28.72 6.25 -11.69
C SER A 124 28.07 4.86 -11.69
N SER A 125 28.84 3.81 -11.36
CA SER A 125 28.30 2.45 -11.19
C SER A 125 27.38 2.36 -9.97
N CYS A 126 27.73 3.01 -8.84
CA CYS A 126 26.84 3.10 -7.68
C CYS A 126 25.55 3.86 -8.01
N ASP A 127 25.61 5.00 -8.73
CA ASP A 127 24.43 5.74 -9.19
C ASP A 127 23.53 4.86 -10.06
N TRP A 128 24.12 4.12 -11.02
CA TRP A 128 23.35 3.17 -11.82
C TRP A 128 22.67 2.10 -10.98
N MET A 129 23.38 1.50 -10.00
CA MET A 129 22.81 0.49 -9.08
C MET A 129 21.68 1.06 -8.21
N CYS A 130 21.82 2.29 -7.71
CA CYS A 130 20.76 2.99 -7.00
C CYS A 130 19.51 3.14 -7.87
N ASN A 131 19.68 3.56 -9.12
CA ASN A 131 18.57 3.72 -10.06
C ASN A 131 17.89 2.39 -10.39
N GLN A 132 18.63 1.30 -10.58
CA GLN A 132 18.06 -0.05 -10.76
C GLN A 132 17.26 -0.50 -9.52
N ALA A 133 17.82 -0.28 -8.32
CA ALA A 133 17.11 -0.60 -7.08
C ALA A 133 15.79 0.19 -6.95
N LEU A 134 15.81 1.49 -7.28
CA LEU A 134 14.61 2.33 -7.27
C LEU A 134 13.56 1.87 -8.28
N ASP A 135 13.96 1.44 -9.48
CA ASP A 135 13.05 0.89 -10.48
C ASP A 135 12.41 -0.40 -10.01
N MET A 136 13.20 -1.31 -9.41
CA MET A 136 12.68 -2.56 -8.84
C MET A 136 11.73 -2.31 -7.65
N LEU A 137 12.05 -1.37 -6.76
CA LEU A 137 11.19 -1.00 -5.64
C LEU A 137 9.86 -0.42 -6.13
N ARG A 138 9.90 0.49 -7.10
CA ARG A 138 8.71 1.07 -7.72
C ARG A 138 7.85 -0.01 -8.39
N LYS A 139 8.47 -0.91 -9.16
CA LYS A 139 7.77 -2.03 -9.78
C LYS A 139 7.08 -2.93 -8.74
N ARG A 140 7.76 -3.25 -7.63
CA ARG A 140 7.19 -4.01 -6.51
C ARG A 140 6.04 -3.28 -5.82
N GLU A 141 6.11 -1.95 -5.69
CA GLU A 141 5.00 -1.15 -5.16
C GLU A 141 3.82 -1.13 -6.12
N ASP A 142 4.07 -0.97 -7.43
CA ASP A 142 3.05 -1.03 -8.47
C ASP A 142 2.41 -2.42 -8.53
N GLU A 143 3.19 -3.50 -8.42
CA GLU A 143 2.71 -4.88 -8.33
C GLU A 143 1.89 -5.14 -7.05
N ARG A 144 2.27 -4.57 -5.91
CA ARG A 144 1.48 -4.62 -4.67
C ARG A 144 0.20 -3.80 -4.75
N ARG A 145 0.20 -2.70 -5.52
CA ARG A 145 -0.99 -1.91 -5.83
C ARG A 145 -1.87 -2.56 -6.89
N CYS A 146 -1.28 -3.36 -7.77
CA CYS A 146 -1.96 -4.27 -8.71
C CYS A 146 -2.36 -5.59 -8.03
N VAL A 147 -3.00 -5.55 -6.86
CA VAL A 147 -3.93 -6.62 -6.53
C VAL A 147 -4.96 -6.60 -7.66
N PRO A 148 -5.18 -7.72 -8.40
CA PRO A 148 -6.21 -7.76 -9.43
C PRO A 148 -7.49 -7.25 -8.77
N LYS A 149 -8.05 -6.13 -9.29
CA LYS A 149 -9.33 -5.65 -8.77
C LYS A 149 -10.31 -6.79 -9.00
N PRO A 150 -10.97 -7.31 -7.95
CA PRO A 150 -11.94 -8.38 -8.14
C PRO A 150 -12.98 -7.88 -9.13
N VAL A 151 -13.15 -8.59 -10.23
CA VAL A 151 -14.22 -8.30 -11.19
C VAL A 151 -15.48 -8.95 -10.64
N CYS A 152 -16.40 -8.15 -10.13
CA CYS A 152 -17.71 -8.63 -9.73
C CYS A 152 -18.61 -8.67 -10.98
N THR A 153 -19.15 -9.85 -11.31
CA THR A 153 -20.15 -10.01 -12.36
C THR A 153 -21.53 -9.88 -11.73
N PRO A 154 -22.36 -8.91 -12.15
CA PRO A 154 -23.75 -8.84 -11.70
C PRO A 154 -24.51 -10.10 -12.09
N VAL A 155 -25.25 -10.66 -11.16
CA VAL A 155 -26.09 -11.86 -11.38
C VAL A 155 -27.55 -11.51 -11.71
N GLY A 156 -27.92 -10.24 -11.58
CA GLY A 156 -29.26 -9.75 -11.83
C GLY A 156 -29.37 -8.24 -11.64
N ILE A 157 -30.60 -7.75 -11.68
CA ILE A 157 -30.94 -6.34 -11.54
C ILE A 157 -32.13 -6.16 -10.60
N VAL A 158 -32.15 -5.04 -9.88
CA VAL A 158 -33.26 -4.66 -8.99
C VAL A 158 -34.29 -3.86 -9.77
N HIS A 159 -35.55 -4.23 -9.66
CA HIS A 159 -36.72 -3.42 -10.03
C HIS A 159 -37.38 -2.94 -8.75
N SER A 160 -37.37 -1.64 -8.50
CA SER A 160 -37.90 -1.05 -7.28
C SER A 160 -38.73 0.20 -7.53
N PRO A 161 -39.57 0.61 -6.58
CA PRO A 161 -40.31 1.88 -6.66
C PRO A 161 -39.40 3.11 -6.57
N TYR A 162 -38.14 2.95 -6.20
CA TYR A 162 -37.22 4.05 -5.92
C TYR A 162 -36.44 4.43 -7.19
N LYS A 163 -36.96 5.35 -7.96
CA LYS A 163 -36.44 5.77 -9.27
C LYS A 163 -35.41 6.90 -9.17
N GLU A 164 -35.54 7.77 -8.15
CA GLU A 164 -34.75 9.00 -8.04
C GLU A 164 -33.84 8.97 -6.79
N LYS A 165 -32.74 9.72 -6.85
CA LYS A 165 -31.82 9.88 -5.72
C LYS A 165 -32.55 10.51 -4.53
N GLY A 166 -32.54 9.79 -3.39
CA GLY A 166 -33.22 10.20 -2.16
C GLY A 166 -34.62 9.62 -1.97
N SER A 167 -35.19 8.91 -2.95
CA SER A 167 -36.50 8.26 -2.80
C SER A 167 -36.47 6.98 -1.97
N ALA A 168 -35.29 6.29 -1.93
CA ALA A 168 -35.15 5.07 -1.15
C ALA A 168 -35.06 5.37 0.36
N PRO A 169 -35.63 4.51 1.23
CA PRO A 169 -35.55 4.64 2.67
C PRO A 169 -34.09 4.43 3.13
N ARG A 170 -33.73 4.96 4.29
CA ARG A 170 -32.35 4.84 4.84
C ARG A 170 -31.95 3.41 5.19
N GLN A 171 -32.93 2.54 5.45
CA GLN A 171 -32.74 1.10 5.72
C GLN A 171 -34.01 0.35 5.26
N GLY A 172 -33.83 -0.79 4.63
CA GLY A 172 -34.93 -1.61 4.11
C GLY A 172 -35.91 -2.09 5.16
N ARG A 173 -35.48 -2.34 6.40
CA ARG A 173 -36.33 -2.80 7.50
C ARG A 173 -37.42 -1.79 7.95
N ILE A 174 -37.30 -0.53 7.55
CA ILE A 174 -38.29 0.51 7.89
C ILE A 174 -39.38 0.68 6.83
N THR A 175 -39.35 -0.07 5.77
CA THR A 175 -40.36 -0.05 4.71
C THR A 175 -40.98 -1.41 4.50
N ASN A 176 -42.24 -1.42 4.06
CA ASN A 176 -42.97 -2.61 3.58
C ASN A 176 -43.03 -2.69 2.05
N ASP A 177 -42.31 -1.79 1.37
CA ASP A 177 -42.31 -1.74 -0.08
C ASP A 177 -41.70 -3.04 -0.67
N ILE A 178 -42.32 -3.46 -1.77
CA ILE A 178 -41.93 -4.65 -2.51
C ILE A 178 -41.03 -4.23 -3.67
N SER A 179 -39.91 -4.90 -3.82
CA SER A 179 -39.06 -4.83 -4.97
C SER A 179 -38.96 -6.20 -5.64
N GLU A 180 -38.58 -6.24 -6.90
CA GLU A 180 -38.35 -7.46 -7.65
C GLU A 180 -36.87 -7.57 -7.98
N LEU A 181 -36.27 -8.74 -7.80
CA LEU A 181 -34.95 -9.08 -8.28
C LEU A 181 -35.11 -9.92 -9.55
N GLU A 182 -34.70 -9.41 -10.69
CA GLU A 182 -34.63 -10.17 -11.93
C GLU A 182 -33.23 -10.76 -12.07
N ILE A 183 -33.12 -12.08 -11.89
CA ILE A 183 -31.84 -12.81 -12.04
C ILE A 183 -31.65 -13.14 -13.52
N TYR A 184 -30.43 -12.89 -14.02
CA TYR A 184 -30.13 -13.18 -15.43
C TYR A 184 -30.28 -14.67 -15.74
N PRO A 185 -30.77 -15.03 -16.93
CA PRO A 185 -31.13 -16.42 -17.25
C PRO A 185 -30.01 -17.43 -17.01
N GLU A 186 -28.77 -17.06 -17.27
CA GLU A 186 -27.59 -17.92 -17.07
C GLU A 186 -27.36 -18.31 -15.60
N PHE A 187 -27.87 -17.51 -14.65
CA PHE A 187 -27.76 -17.74 -13.21
C PHE A 187 -29.03 -18.31 -12.58
N SER A 188 -30.10 -18.52 -13.34
CA SER A 188 -31.43 -18.96 -12.79
C SER A 188 -31.35 -20.29 -12.02
N LYS A 189 -30.45 -21.20 -12.40
CA LYS A 189 -30.25 -22.46 -11.66
C LYS A 189 -29.73 -22.27 -10.24
N ALA A 190 -29.07 -21.14 -9.95
CA ALA A 190 -28.58 -20.81 -8.61
C ALA A 190 -29.71 -20.49 -7.61
N LEU A 191 -30.93 -20.26 -8.08
CA LEU A 191 -32.10 -20.05 -7.22
C LEU A 191 -32.66 -21.35 -6.63
N SER A 192 -32.22 -22.50 -7.09
CA SER A 192 -32.68 -23.81 -6.59
C SER A 192 -32.39 -23.93 -5.08
N GLY A 193 -33.42 -24.27 -4.33
CA GLY A 193 -33.35 -24.42 -2.86
C GLY A 193 -33.81 -23.19 -2.08
N LEU A 194 -34.05 -22.05 -2.72
CA LEU A 194 -34.77 -20.94 -2.10
C LEU A 194 -36.28 -21.24 -2.06
N SER A 195 -36.94 -20.80 -1.00
CA SER A 195 -38.36 -20.97 -0.79
C SER A 195 -39.05 -19.67 -0.38
N GLU A 196 -40.31 -19.53 -0.76
CA GLU A 196 -41.13 -18.41 -0.29
C GLU A 196 -41.18 -18.39 1.24
N GLY A 197 -41.02 -17.24 1.83
CA GLY A 197 -40.94 -17.06 3.27
C GLY A 197 -39.52 -17.08 3.83
N ASP A 198 -38.48 -17.40 3.03
CA ASP A 198 -37.10 -17.32 3.46
C ASP A 198 -36.67 -15.88 3.77
N ASP A 199 -35.80 -15.74 4.74
CA ASP A 199 -35.01 -14.55 4.93
C ASP A 199 -33.70 -14.72 4.15
N ILE A 200 -33.38 -13.73 3.30
CA ILE A 200 -32.17 -13.79 2.46
C ILE A 200 -31.38 -12.48 2.54
N PHE A 201 -30.06 -12.58 2.49
CA PHE A 201 -29.18 -11.44 2.24
C PHE A 201 -29.07 -11.17 0.75
N VAL A 202 -29.31 -9.92 0.36
CA VAL A 202 -29.08 -9.43 -1.00
C VAL A 202 -27.89 -8.49 -0.99
N LEU A 203 -26.89 -8.80 -1.79
CA LEU A 203 -25.72 -7.98 -2.03
C LEU A 203 -25.88 -7.26 -3.37
N CYS A 204 -25.78 -5.93 -3.35
CA CYS A 204 -25.88 -5.11 -4.55
C CYS A 204 -24.67 -4.18 -4.68
N TRP A 205 -24.46 -3.69 -5.89
CA TRP A 205 -23.47 -2.67 -6.17
C TRP A 205 -24.13 -1.30 -6.21
N PHE A 206 -23.68 -0.35 -5.36
CA PHE A 206 -24.15 1.03 -5.39
C PHE A 206 -23.60 1.80 -6.59
N ASP A 207 -24.06 1.46 -7.78
CA ASP A 207 -23.63 2.01 -9.07
C ASP A 207 -23.80 3.53 -9.20
N LYS A 208 -24.81 4.08 -8.49
CA LYS A 208 -25.10 5.52 -8.44
C LYS A 208 -24.30 6.27 -7.36
N SER A 209 -23.34 5.61 -6.70
CA SER A 209 -22.44 6.26 -5.76
C SER A 209 -21.27 6.92 -6.53
N ASP A 210 -21.28 8.24 -6.57
CA ASP A 210 -20.37 9.07 -7.34
C ASP A 210 -19.08 9.49 -6.60
N ARG A 211 -18.91 9.05 -5.36
CA ARG A 211 -17.79 9.43 -4.50
C ARG A 211 -17.32 8.30 -3.59
N ILE A 212 -16.04 8.38 -3.24
CA ILE A 212 -15.41 7.53 -2.23
C ILE A 212 -15.02 8.41 -1.05
N THR A 213 -15.34 7.97 0.16
CA THR A 213 -14.89 8.63 1.39
C THR A 213 -14.39 7.61 2.39
N LEU A 214 -13.39 7.98 3.19
CA LEU A 214 -12.89 7.18 4.31
C LEU A 214 -13.56 7.57 5.63
N LEU A 215 -14.08 8.80 5.72
CA LEU A 215 -14.80 9.31 6.87
C LEU A 215 -16.19 9.80 6.43
N THR A 216 -17.23 9.43 7.18
CA THR A 216 -18.60 9.86 6.92
C THR A 216 -19.36 10.07 8.23
N LYS A 217 -20.37 10.94 8.19
CA LYS A 217 -21.28 11.11 9.32
C LYS A 217 -22.32 10.00 9.30
N PRO A 218 -22.52 9.27 10.41
CA PRO A 218 -23.56 8.24 10.50
C PRO A 218 -24.94 8.79 10.17
N ARG A 219 -25.69 8.07 9.38
CA ARG A 219 -27.08 8.42 8.98
C ARG A 219 -27.23 9.81 8.31
N GLY A 220 -26.11 10.44 7.89
CA GLY A 220 -26.12 11.80 7.36
C GLY A 220 -26.53 12.86 8.38
N ASP A 221 -26.49 12.55 9.68
CA ASP A 221 -26.81 13.51 10.75
C ASP A 221 -25.68 14.51 10.88
N SER A 222 -26.02 15.80 10.75
CA SER A 222 -25.07 16.91 10.87
C SER A 222 -24.47 17.04 12.28
N ASN A 223 -25.16 16.55 13.31
CA ASN A 223 -24.77 16.64 14.72
C ASN A 223 -23.81 15.51 15.15
N GLU A 224 -23.71 14.44 14.35
CA GLU A 224 -22.80 13.33 14.62
C GLU A 224 -21.36 13.63 14.16
N SER A 225 -20.40 13.21 14.96
CA SER A 225 -18.99 13.27 14.55
C SER A 225 -18.70 12.31 13.41
N PRO A 226 -17.82 12.68 12.44
CA PRO A 226 -17.41 11.77 11.39
C PRO A 226 -16.77 10.51 11.96
N ARG A 227 -17.10 9.35 11.39
CA ARG A 227 -16.54 8.04 11.73
C ARG A 227 -15.96 7.36 10.49
N GLY A 228 -15.09 6.40 10.68
CA GLY A 228 -14.58 5.55 9.58
C GLY A 228 -15.73 4.91 8.83
N VAL A 229 -15.68 4.94 7.49
CA VAL A 229 -16.77 4.45 6.63
C VAL A 229 -17.12 2.98 6.90
N PHE A 230 -16.16 2.17 7.35
CA PHE A 230 -16.38 0.76 7.67
C PHE A 230 -17.20 0.54 8.96
N SER A 231 -17.34 1.57 9.80
CA SER A 231 -18.27 1.57 10.94
C SER A 231 -19.67 2.07 10.58
N THR A 232 -19.96 2.24 9.29
CA THR A 232 -21.24 2.75 8.77
C THR A 232 -21.72 1.92 7.58
N ARG A 233 -22.96 2.14 7.14
CA ARG A 233 -23.53 1.54 5.92
C ARG A 233 -23.62 2.55 4.77
N SER A 234 -22.77 3.58 4.76
CA SER A 234 -22.72 4.58 3.69
C SER A 234 -22.38 3.94 2.34
N PRO A 235 -23.08 4.30 1.25
CA PRO A 235 -22.74 3.86 -0.11
C PRO A 235 -21.42 4.46 -0.62
N ALA A 236 -20.99 5.61 -0.09
CA ALA A 236 -19.77 6.31 -0.47
C ALA A 236 -18.54 5.64 0.19
N ARG A 237 -18.15 4.47 -0.28
CA ARG A 237 -17.09 3.61 0.27
C ARG A 237 -16.18 3.05 -0.82
N PRO A 238 -14.95 2.59 -0.47
CA PRO A 238 -14.00 2.05 -1.45
C PRO A 238 -14.56 0.94 -2.34
N ASN A 239 -15.32 0.00 -1.74
CA ASN A 239 -16.10 -1.01 -2.46
C ASN A 239 -17.56 -0.74 -2.14
N PRO A 240 -18.34 -0.14 -3.04
CA PRO A 240 -19.71 0.27 -2.79
C PRO A 240 -20.69 -0.91 -2.84
N ILE A 241 -20.44 -1.92 -1.99
CA ILE A 241 -21.26 -3.13 -1.85
C ILE A 241 -22.25 -2.91 -0.72
N SER A 242 -23.53 -3.18 -0.99
CA SER A 242 -24.60 -3.26 0.01
C SER A 242 -24.71 -4.67 0.59
N LEU A 243 -25.30 -4.75 1.76
CA LEU A 243 -25.76 -5.99 2.39
C LEU A 243 -27.10 -5.71 3.05
N THR A 244 -28.19 -6.24 2.50
CA THR A 244 -29.53 -6.03 3.03
C THR A 244 -30.21 -7.37 3.29
N LEU A 245 -30.75 -7.55 4.49
CA LEU A 245 -31.60 -8.69 4.83
C LEU A 245 -33.04 -8.38 4.43
N VAL A 246 -33.60 -9.21 3.58
CA VAL A 246 -34.95 -9.06 3.03
C VAL A 246 -35.76 -10.32 3.23
N LYS A 247 -37.11 -10.19 3.19
CA LYS A 247 -38.04 -11.32 3.19
C LYS A 247 -38.37 -11.67 1.73
N LEU A 248 -38.11 -12.91 1.32
CA LEU A 248 -38.51 -13.47 0.05
C LEU A 248 -40.04 -13.78 0.10
N LEU A 249 -40.80 -13.16 -0.78
CA LEU A 249 -42.24 -13.26 -0.80
C LEU A 249 -42.77 -14.26 -1.86
N GLU A 250 -42.15 -14.25 -3.04
CA GLU A 250 -42.57 -15.05 -4.19
C GLU A 250 -41.41 -15.35 -5.10
N ILE A 251 -41.41 -16.51 -5.73
CA ILE A 251 -40.44 -16.91 -6.79
C ILE A 251 -41.23 -17.23 -8.04
N ASN A 252 -40.99 -16.45 -9.11
CA ASN A 252 -41.64 -16.67 -10.40
C ASN A 252 -40.56 -16.79 -11.49
N GLY A 253 -40.14 -18.03 -11.77
CA GLY A 253 -39.04 -18.31 -12.68
C GLY A 253 -37.71 -17.72 -12.20
N ASN A 254 -37.21 -16.71 -12.90
CA ASN A 254 -35.99 -15.99 -12.54
C ASN A 254 -36.25 -14.66 -11.80
N ARG A 255 -37.50 -14.39 -11.38
CA ARG A 255 -37.92 -13.20 -10.66
C ARG A 255 -38.27 -13.52 -9.23
N LEU A 256 -37.74 -12.74 -8.31
CA LEU A 256 -37.90 -12.87 -6.86
C LEU A 256 -38.58 -11.60 -6.33
N SER A 257 -39.80 -11.69 -5.81
CA SER A 257 -40.43 -10.59 -5.09
C SER A 257 -39.92 -10.57 -3.65
N VAL A 258 -39.34 -9.44 -3.23
CA VAL A 258 -38.75 -9.27 -1.90
C VAL A 258 -39.28 -8.04 -1.20
N ARG A 259 -39.38 -8.09 0.15
CA ARG A 259 -39.76 -6.96 0.99
C ARG A 259 -38.56 -6.45 1.79
N GLY A 260 -38.45 -5.13 1.87
CA GLY A 260 -37.43 -4.48 2.71
C GLY A 260 -36.10 -4.24 2.02
N LEU A 261 -36.07 -4.08 0.71
CA LEU A 261 -34.89 -3.75 -0.08
C LEU A 261 -34.88 -2.24 -0.36
N GLU A 262 -33.84 -1.54 0.10
CA GLU A 262 -33.64 -0.09 -0.05
C GLU A 262 -32.78 0.31 -1.26
N MET A 263 -32.85 -0.44 -2.33
CA MET A 263 -32.05 -0.20 -3.53
C MET A 263 -32.82 0.59 -4.59
N TYR A 264 -32.11 1.46 -5.33
CA TYR A 264 -32.70 2.15 -6.48
C TYR A 264 -32.99 1.17 -7.61
N ASP A 265 -33.99 1.54 -8.42
CA ASP A 265 -34.28 0.84 -9.66
C ASP A 265 -33.08 0.78 -10.58
N GLY A 266 -32.81 -0.38 -11.18
CA GLY A 266 -31.66 -0.63 -12.02
C GLY A 266 -30.38 -0.97 -11.26
N THR A 267 -30.38 -1.05 -9.92
CA THR A 267 -29.20 -1.42 -9.15
C THR A 267 -28.75 -2.85 -9.43
N PRO A 268 -27.46 -3.09 -9.78
CA PRO A 268 -26.95 -4.45 -10.02
C PRO A 268 -26.97 -5.31 -8.76
N VAL A 269 -27.48 -6.53 -8.87
CA VAL A 269 -27.40 -7.59 -7.86
C VAL A 269 -26.10 -8.36 -8.05
N LEU A 270 -25.29 -8.48 -7.00
CA LEU A 270 -24.01 -9.19 -7.03
C LEU A 270 -24.12 -10.63 -6.53
N ASP A 271 -24.96 -10.86 -5.50
CA ASP A 271 -25.07 -12.16 -4.85
C ASP A 271 -26.35 -12.23 -3.99
N ILE A 272 -26.81 -13.45 -3.73
CA ILE A 272 -27.88 -13.75 -2.80
C ILE A 272 -27.40 -14.86 -1.87
N LYS A 273 -27.61 -14.70 -0.55
CA LYS A 273 -27.26 -15.72 0.44
C LYS A 273 -28.44 -15.97 1.37
N PRO A 274 -28.72 -17.23 1.73
CA PRO A 274 -29.73 -17.53 2.74
C PRO A 274 -29.29 -16.96 4.10
N TYR A 275 -30.24 -16.57 4.92
CA TYR A 275 -30.03 -16.22 6.32
C TYR A 275 -30.30 -17.44 7.19
N TYR A 276 -29.35 -17.80 8.02
CA TYR A 276 -29.49 -18.87 9.01
C TYR A 276 -29.35 -18.29 10.42
N ALA A 277 -30.44 -18.39 11.22
CA ALA A 277 -30.47 -17.76 12.54
C ALA A 277 -29.40 -18.31 13.51
N ASP A 278 -29.02 -19.55 13.37
CA ASP A 278 -27.98 -20.22 14.17
C ASP A 278 -26.55 -19.79 13.80
N ILE A 279 -26.36 -19.24 12.59
CA ILE A 279 -25.07 -18.77 12.08
C ILE A 279 -24.98 -17.23 12.13
N ASP A 280 -26.05 -16.55 11.71
CA ASP A 280 -26.05 -15.11 11.44
C ASP A 280 -26.54 -14.27 12.62
N SER A 281 -27.23 -14.88 13.59
CA SER A 281 -27.58 -14.19 14.83
C SER A 281 -26.40 -14.23 15.80
N PRO A 282 -25.96 -13.07 16.36
CA PRO A 282 -25.00 -13.10 17.45
C PRO A 282 -25.59 -13.93 18.61
N ASN A 283 -24.89 -14.94 19.07
CA ASN A 283 -25.23 -15.61 20.31
C ASN A 283 -25.16 -14.56 21.43
N VAL A 284 -26.32 -14.19 21.96
CA VAL A 284 -26.45 -13.31 23.13
C VAL A 284 -26.30 -14.16 24.38
#